data_ac5f81fd7ee56893fb0a173917fa20d1
#
_entry.id   ac5f81fd7ee56893fb0a173917fa20d1
#
_cell.length_a   1.000
_cell.length_b   1.000
_cell.length_c   1.000
_cell.angle_alpha   90.00
_cell.angle_beta   90.00
_cell.angle_gamma   90.00
#
_symmetry.space_group_name_H-M   'P 1'
#
loop_
_entity.id
_entity.type
_entity.pdbx_description
1 polymer ?
#
loop_
_entity_poly.entity_id
_entity_poly.type
_entity_poly.pdbx_seq_one_letter_code
_entity_poly.pdbx_strand_id
1 'polypeptide(L)'
;YRELWPLHVTGSTWVVNARRDHVLLLHHRKLDQWFQPGGHADGDADIVRVALKELSEETGLEEKHIKLVDLDVFDVDIHTIEATQRDPRHEHIDIRFLVEVDDALPVPGNDESHEVIWVPLHEASRYNRNRSTYRMVEKTRWMRSHQYVKR
;
A
#
# COMPACT_ATOMS: atom_id res chain seq x y z
N TYR A 1 21.20 -3.01 22.97
CA TYR A 1 20.64 -2.79 22.55
C TYR A 1 19.68 -2.01 22.67
N ARG A 2 19.37 -1.85 22.93
CA ARG A 2 18.55 -1.27 23.14
C ARG A 2 18.25 -0.07 23.05
N GLU A 3 18.86 0.22 23.53
CA GLU A 3 18.95 1.57 23.08
C GLU A 3 18.80 1.65 21.61
N LEU A 4 18.22 0.65 21.07
CA LEU A 4 17.82 0.64 19.68
C LEU A 4 16.65 1.58 19.50
N TRP A 5 16.64 2.24 18.37
CA TRP A 5 15.53 3.10 18.05
C TRP A 5 14.26 2.28 17.88
N PRO A 6 13.12 2.82 18.27
CA PRO A 6 11.88 2.12 18.02
C PRO A 6 11.72 1.80 16.55
N LEU A 7 11.23 0.60 16.29
CA LEU A 7 10.97 0.13 14.93
C LEU A 7 9.47 0.02 14.74
N HIS A 8 8.94 0.79 13.78
CA HIS A 8 7.52 0.75 13.43
C HIS A 8 7.34 0.00 12.13
N VAL A 9 6.57 -1.07 12.17
CA VAL A 9 6.29 -1.88 10.99
C VAL A 9 4.85 -1.61 10.55
N THR A 10 4.69 -1.33 9.26
CA THR A 10 3.38 -1.18 8.65
C THR A 10 3.22 -2.22 7.55
N GLY A 11 1.98 -2.62 7.32
CA GLY A 11 1.63 -3.51 6.22
C GLY A 11 0.72 -2.75 5.28
N SER A 12 1.05 -2.73 4.00
CA SER A 12 0.24 -2.02 3.02
C SER A 12 0.08 -2.84 1.76
N THR A 13 -0.81 -2.38 0.88
CA THR A 13 -1.13 -3.08 -0.33
C THR A 13 -0.96 -2.17 -1.54
N TRP A 14 -0.37 -2.72 -2.59
CA TRP A 14 -0.37 -2.12 -3.90
C TRP A 14 -1.48 -2.80 -4.67
N VAL A 15 -2.59 -2.08 -4.84
CA VAL A 15 -3.83 -2.66 -5.35
C VAL A 15 -3.98 -2.34 -6.82
N VAL A 16 -3.94 -3.36 -7.65
CA VAL A 16 -4.03 -3.19 -9.11
C VAL A 16 -5.28 -3.87 -9.66
N ASN A 17 -5.71 -3.42 -10.83
CA ASN A 17 -6.79 -4.09 -11.54
C ASN A 17 -6.23 -5.29 -12.32
N ALA A 18 -7.11 -6.08 -12.91
CA ALA A 18 -6.70 -7.29 -13.63
C ALA A 18 -5.73 -6.99 -14.78
N ARG A 19 -5.92 -5.88 -15.47
CA ARG A 19 -5.05 -5.49 -16.58
C ARG A 19 -3.73 -4.87 -16.15
N ARG A 20 -3.58 -4.57 -14.86
CA ARG A 20 -2.36 -3.95 -14.31
C ARG A 20 -2.09 -2.57 -14.89
N ASP A 21 -3.12 -1.86 -15.31
CA ASP A 21 -2.96 -0.51 -15.85
C ASP A 21 -3.52 0.58 -14.94
N HIS A 22 -4.11 0.19 -13.81
CA HIS A 22 -4.61 1.11 -12.79
C HIS A 22 -4.25 0.63 -11.41
N VAL A 23 -4.02 1.58 -10.51
CA VAL A 23 -3.75 1.31 -9.09
C VAL A 23 -4.72 2.11 -8.24
N LEU A 24 -5.13 1.52 -7.12
CA LEU A 24 -6.08 2.14 -6.21
C LEU A 24 -5.35 2.97 -5.16
N LEU A 25 -5.67 4.25 -5.08
CA LEU A 25 -5.10 5.15 -4.08
C LEU A 25 -6.21 5.82 -3.29
N LEU A 26 -5.91 6.15 -2.05
CA LEU A 26 -6.85 6.87 -1.21
C LEU A 26 -6.26 8.22 -0.79
N HIS A 27 -7.13 9.20 -0.69
CA HIS A 27 -6.76 10.53 -0.22
C HIS A 27 -6.95 10.56 1.29
N HIS A 28 -5.85 10.70 2.00
CA HIS A 28 -5.88 10.75 3.47
C HIS A 28 -6.33 12.13 3.91
N ARG A 29 -7.52 12.19 4.55
CA ARG A 29 -8.14 13.46 4.91
C ARG A 29 -7.24 14.36 5.75
N LYS A 30 -6.67 13.79 6.78
CA LYS A 30 -5.90 14.55 7.75
C LYS A 30 -4.60 15.10 7.20
N LEU A 31 -3.92 14.29 6.38
CA LEU A 31 -2.62 14.65 5.82
C LEU A 31 -2.74 15.36 4.48
N ASP A 32 -3.91 15.32 3.87
CA ASP A 32 -4.15 15.87 2.53
C ASP A 32 -3.14 15.35 1.51
N GLN A 33 -2.92 14.03 1.55
CA GLN A 33 -1.99 13.34 0.67
C GLN A 33 -2.59 12.03 0.20
N TRP A 34 -2.08 11.53 -0.91
CA TRP A 34 -2.55 10.29 -1.52
C TRP A 34 -1.63 9.13 -1.15
N PHE A 35 -2.22 8.03 -0.71
CA PHE A 35 -1.48 6.85 -0.28
C PHE A 35 -2.14 5.58 -0.78
N GLN A 36 -1.33 4.51 -0.84
CA GLN A 36 -1.87 3.17 -0.92
C GLN A 36 -2.46 2.78 0.44
N PRO A 37 -3.44 1.87 0.46
CA PRO A 37 -4.02 1.41 1.74
C PRO A 37 -2.99 0.70 2.61
N GLY A 38 -3.05 0.92 3.91
CA GLY A 38 -2.15 0.26 4.84
C GLY A 38 -2.28 0.79 6.26
N GLY A 39 -1.61 0.13 7.19
CA GLY A 39 -1.63 0.52 8.58
C GLY A 39 -0.57 -0.15 9.42
N HIS A 40 -0.52 0.23 10.69
CA HIS A 40 0.45 -0.28 11.64
C HIS A 40 0.18 -1.73 12.01
N ALA A 41 1.26 -2.50 12.11
CA ALA A 41 1.15 -3.89 12.53
C ALA A 41 0.88 -4.03 14.02
N ASP A 42 1.33 -3.07 14.83
CA ASP A 42 1.09 -3.03 16.27
C ASP A 42 1.44 -4.33 16.98
N GLY A 43 2.60 -4.89 16.63
CA GLY A 43 3.07 -6.12 17.24
C GLY A 43 2.52 -7.40 16.63
N ASP A 44 1.64 -7.29 15.65
CA ASP A 44 1.11 -8.47 14.95
C ASP A 44 2.16 -8.95 13.95
N ALA A 45 2.57 -10.21 14.09
CA ALA A 45 3.60 -10.79 13.23
C ALA A 45 3.05 -11.17 11.84
N ASP A 46 1.75 -11.27 11.70
CA ASP A 46 1.13 -11.62 10.42
C ASP A 46 0.87 -10.34 9.61
N ILE A 47 1.91 -9.86 8.96
CA ILE A 47 1.87 -8.58 8.25
C ILE A 47 0.92 -8.63 7.04
N VAL A 48 0.81 -9.78 6.38
CA VAL A 48 -0.13 -9.95 5.27
C VAL A 48 -1.55 -9.70 5.77
N ARG A 49 -1.92 -10.31 6.90
CA ARG A 49 -3.24 -10.15 7.48
C ARG A 49 -3.51 -8.69 7.84
N VAL A 50 -2.51 -8.02 8.40
CA VAL A 50 -2.62 -6.59 8.73
C VAL A 50 -2.89 -5.78 7.46
N ALA A 51 -2.11 -6.01 6.41
CA ALA A 51 -2.26 -5.28 5.16
C ALA A 51 -3.64 -5.47 4.53
N LEU A 52 -4.11 -6.72 4.49
CA LEU A 52 -5.41 -7.03 3.89
C LEU A 52 -6.57 -6.49 4.71
N LYS A 53 -6.44 -6.54 6.03
CA LYS A 53 -7.46 -5.99 6.92
C LYS A 53 -7.58 -4.48 6.74
N GLU A 54 -6.44 -3.79 6.68
CA GLU A 54 -6.44 -2.34 6.46
C GLU A 54 -7.05 -1.98 5.11
N LEU A 55 -6.74 -2.76 4.08
CA LEU A 55 -7.34 -2.54 2.77
C LEU A 55 -8.86 -2.63 2.85
N SER A 56 -9.38 -3.68 3.47
CA SER A 56 -10.82 -3.85 3.60
C SER A 56 -11.46 -2.70 4.40
N GLU A 57 -10.83 -2.31 5.50
CA GLU A 57 -11.37 -1.24 6.36
C GLU A 57 -11.35 0.12 5.68
N GLU A 58 -10.27 0.43 4.99
CA GLU A 58 -10.11 1.76 4.39
C GLU A 58 -10.89 1.94 3.10
N THR A 59 -11.14 0.86 2.38
CA THR A 59 -11.84 0.95 1.10
C THR A 59 -13.29 0.53 1.17
N GLY A 60 -13.67 -0.24 2.19
CA GLY A 60 -14.99 -0.81 2.28
C GLY A 60 -15.17 -2.07 1.42
N LEU A 61 -14.10 -2.55 0.79
CA LEU A 61 -14.17 -3.78 0.01
C LEU A 61 -14.27 -4.98 0.91
N GLU A 62 -15.10 -5.95 0.52
CA GLU A 62 -15.20 -7.22 1.25
C GLU A 62 -13.98 -8.09 0.91
N GLU A 63 -13.57 -8.91 1.87
CA GLU A 63 -12.40 -9.76 1.69
C GLU A 63 -12.51 -10.69 0.47
N LYS A 64 -13.73 -11.15 0.14
CA LYS A 64 -13.93 -12.03 -1.01
C LYS A 64 -13.57 -11.38 -2.34
N HIS A 65 -13.50 -10.05 -2.38
CA HIS A 65 -13.16 -9.28 -3.58
C HIS A 65 -11.69 -8.91 -3.65
N ILE A 66 -10.91 -9.28 -2.65
CA ILE A 66 -9.51 -8.95 -2.55
C ILE A 66 -8.69 -10.20 -2.84
N LYS A 67 -7.91 -10.16 -3.92
CA LYS A 67 -7.11 -11.31 -4.32
C LYS A 67 -5.63 -11.00 -4.12
N LEU A 68 -5.01 -11.69 -3.17
CA LEU A 68 -3.56 -11.59 -2.99
C LEU A 68 -2.90 -12.27 -4.18
N VAL A 69 -2.11 -11.51 -4.94
CA VAL A 69 -1.48 -12.05 -6.16
C VAL A 69 -0.36 -13.00 -5.81
N ASP A 70 0.40 -12.68 -4.77
CA ASP A 70 1.52 -13.49 -4.32
C ASP A 70 1.64 -13.35 -2.82
N LEU A 71 2.05 -14.44 -2.16
CA LEU A 71 2.33 -14.41 -0.72
C LEU A 71 3.64 -13.70 -0.42
N ASP A 72 4.50 -13.56 -1.42
CA ASP A 72 5.78 -12.89 -1.23
C ASP A 72 5.60 -11.38 -1.16
N VAL A 73 6.55 -10.74 -0.50
CA VAL A 73 6.58 -9.29 -0.38
C VAL A 73 6.81 -8.68 -1.77
N PHE A 74 5.97 -7.72 -2.12
CA PHE A 74 6.09 -7.02 -3.40
C PHE A 74 7.13 -5.91 -3.33
N ASP A 75 7.16 -5.18 -2.22
CA ASP A 75 8.06 -4.05 -2.05
C ASP A 75 8.29 -3.77 -0.58
N VAL A 76 9.43 -3.21 -0.24
CA VAL A 76 9.74 -2.77 1.12
C VAL A 76 10.29 -1.37 1.05
N ASP A 77 9.74 -0.48 1.86
CA ASP A 77 10.27 0.87 1.99
C ASP A 77 10.71 1.10 3.43
N ILE A 78 11.93 1.55 3.59
CA ILE A 78 12.51 1.81 4.92
C ILE A 78 12.93 3.26 4.94
N HIS A 79 12.46 4.00 5.94
CA HIS A 79 12.89 5.37 6.11
C HIS A 79 12.94 5.76 7.57
N THR A 80 13.77 6.73 7.87
CA THR A 80 13.97 7.25 9.20
C THR A 80 13.02 8.42 9.44
N ILE A 81 12.31 8.37 10.54
CA ILE A 81 11.52 9.51 11.02
C ILE A 81 12.35 10.21 12.07
N GLU A 82 12.72 11.46 11.79
CA GLU A 82 13.57 12.21 12.71
C GLU A 82 12.84 12.55 14.02
N ALA A 83 13.62 12.74 15.08
CA ALA A 83 13.06 13.05 16.37
C ALA A 83 12.30 14.37 16.35
N THR A 84 11.20 14.40 17.10
CA THR A 84 10.43 15.60 17.35
C THR A 84 10.39 15.84 18.85
N GLN A 85 9.68 16.86 19.30
CA GLN A 85 9.51 17.09 20.71
C GLN A 85 8.74 15.98 21.41
N ARG A 86 7.91 15.28 20.65
CA ARG A 86 7.05 14.22 21.19
C ARG A 86 7.68 12.86 21.08
N ASP A 87 8.35 12.60 19.97
CA ASP A 87 8.77 11.25 19.61
C ASP A 87 10.25 11.20 19.33
N PRO A 88 10.93 10.14 19.79
CA PRO A 88 12.33 9.96 19.46
C PRO A 88 12.47 9.58 17.97
N ARG A 89 13.68 9.70 17.47
CA ARG A 89 13.99 9.21 16.14
C ARG A 89 13.67 7.73 16.06
N HIS A 90 13.03 7.32 14.96
CA HIS A 90 12.65 5.92 14.77
C HIS A 90 12.66 5.54 13.31
N GLU A 91 12.69 4.22 13.07
CA GLU A 91 12.64 3.67 11.72
C GLU A 91 11.22 3.24 11.39
N HIS A 92 10.81 3.52 10.16
CA HIS A 92 9.57 3.01 9.59
C HIS A 92 9.90 1.98 8.52
N ILE A 93 9.32 0.81 8.65
CA ILE A 93 9.43 -0.23 7.62
C ILE A 93 8.02 -0.52 7.13
N ASP A 94 7.78 -0.22 5.87
CA ASP A 94 6.49 -0.50 5.24
C ASP A 94 6.65 -1.68 4.31
N ILE A 95 5.95 -2.76 4.63
CA ILE A 95 6.00 -4.01 3.87
C ILE A 95 4.75 -4.07 3.00
N ARG A 96 4.94 -4.19 1.70
CA ARG A 96 3.89 -4.03 0.71
C ARG A 96 3.62 -5.32 -0.04
N PHE A 97 2.34 -5.61 -0.21
CA PHE A 97 1.88 -6.82 -0.91
C PHE A 97 1.06 -6.44 -2.14
N LEU A 98 1.20 -7.23 -3.19
CA LEU A 98 0.47 -7.00 -4.44
C LEU A 98 -0.90 -7.66 -4.37
N VAL A 99 -1.93 -6.87 -4.61
CA VAL A 99 -3.32 -7.30 -4.51
C VAL A 99 -4.06 -6.93 -5.79
N GLU A 100 -4.92 -7.81 -6.25
CA GLU A 100 -5.78 -7.54 -7.41
C GLU A 100 -7.22 -7.38 -6.95
N VAL A 101 -7.87 -6.34 -7.48
CA VAL A 101 -9.29 -6.07 -7.23
C VAL A 101 -9.95 -5.70 -8.55
N ASP A 102 -11.17 -6.20 -8.77
CA ASP A 102 -11.96 -5.86 -9.95
C ASP A 102 -12.31 -4.37 -9.91
N ASP A 103 -11.85 -3.62 -10.89
CA ASP A 103 -12.05 -2.17 -10.92
C ASP A 103 -13.49 -1.76 -11.26
N ALA A 104 -14.35 -2.70 -11.60
CA ALA A 104 -15.77 -2.43 -11.81
C ALA A 104 -16.55 -2.38 -10.48
N LEU A 105 -15.96 -2.86 -9.38
CA LEU A 105 -16.63 -2.85 -8.09
C LEU A 105 -16.64 -1.46 -7.47
N PRO A 106 -17.73 -1.09 -6.79
CA PRO A 106 -17.75 0.17 -6.06
C PRO A 106 -16.78 0.13 -4.88
N VAL A 107 -16.14 1.25 -4.61
CA VAL A 107 -15.21 1.38 -3.49
C VAL A 107 -15.69 2.53 -2.62
N PRO A 108 -16.48 2.24 -1.58
CA PRO A 108 -17.11 3.33 -0.79
C PRO A 108 -16.15 4.12 0.08
N GLY A 109 -15.00 3.53 0.45
CA GLY A 109 -14.09 4.23 1.36
C GLY A 109 -14.58 4.20 2.80
N ASN A 110 -13.99 5.05 3.63
CA ASN A 110 -14.42 5.23 5.02
C ASN A 110 -14.27 6.71 5.42
N ASP A 111 -14.52 7.00 6.72
CA ASP A 111 -14.52 8.38 7.20
C ASP A 111 -13.15 9.03 7.24
N GLU A 112 -12.09 8.26 7.19
CA GLU A 112 -10.72 8.78 7.28
C GLU A 112 -10.18 9.29 5.94
N SER A 113 -10.77 8.84 4.84
CA SER A 113 -10.33 9.22 3.50
C SER A 113 -11.34 10.15 2.83
N HIS A 114 -10.84 11.13 2.08
CA HIS A 114 -11.70 12.00 1.28
C HIS A 114 -12.22 11.23 0.07
N GLU A 115 -11.31 10.51 -0.59
CA GLU A 115 -11.64 9.80 -1.82
C GLU A 115 -10.83 8.52 -1.92
N VAL A 116 -11.39 7.54 -2.61
CA VAL A 116 -10.67 6.34 -3.02
C VAL A 116 -10.85 6.25 -4.52
N ILE A 117 -9.77 6.28 -5.27
CA ILE A 117 -9.86 6.31 -6.73
C ILE A 117 -8.90 5.34 -7.39
N TRP A 118 -9.28 4.92 -8.59
CA TRP A 118 -8.40 4.17 -9.48
C TRP A 118 -7.62 5.18 -10.33
N VAL A 119 -6.30 5.10 -10.25
CA VAL A 119 -5.41 6.03 -10.95
C VAL A 119 -4.69 5.27 -12.05
N PRO A 120 -4.61 5.80 -13.27
CA PRO A 120 -3.79 5.17 -14.30
C PRO A 120 -2.38 4.96 -13.78
N LEU A 121 -1.84 3.77 -14.03
CA LEU A 121 -0.54 3.39 -13.46
C LEU A 121 0.54 4.43 -13.75
N HIS A 122 0.58 4.94 -14.98
CA HIS A 122 1.58 5.92 -15.38
C HIS A 122 1.43 7.28 -14.70
N GLU A 123 0.30 7.53 -14.02
CA GLU A 123 0.07 8.77 -13.31
C GLU A 123 0.22 8.63 -11.79
N ALA A 124 0.42 7.41 -11.30
CA ALA A 124 0.46 7.18 -9.85
C ALA A 124 1.52 8.03 -9.14
N SER A 125 2.68 8.22 -9.77
CA SER A 125 3.75 9.00 -9.19
C SER A 125 3.47 10.52 -9.15
N ARG A 126 2.45 10.97 -9.85
CA ARG A 126 2.00 12.36 -9.74
C ARG A 126 1.19 12.57 -8.47
N TYR A 127 0.49 11.52 -8.03
CA TYR A 127 -0.32 11.56 -6.82
C TYR A 127 0.54 11.38 -5.57
N ASN A 128 1.55 10.53 -5.66
CA ASN A 128 2.48 10.30 -4.57
C ASN A 128 3.89 10.24 -5.15
N ARG A 129 4.70 11.24 -4.83
CA ARG A 129 6.03 11.41 -5.41
C ARG A 129 7.13 10.68 -4.64
N ASN A 130 6.77 9.85 -3.69
CA ASN A 130 7.74 9.05 -2.98
C ASN A 130 8.48 8.13 -3.96
N ARG A 131 9.78 7.97 -3.73
CA ARG A 131 10.62 7.13 -4.58
C ARG A 131 10.07 5.73 -4.71
N SER A 132 9.52 5.20 -3.65
CA SER A 132 8.98 3.83 -3.66
C SER A 132 7.78 3.70 -4.61
N THR A 133 7.03 4.77 -4.83
CA THR A 133 5.91 4.74 -5.78
C THR A 133 6.43 4.50 -7.20
N TYR A 134 7.50 5.20 -7.59
CA TYR A 134 8.13 4.97 -8.89
C TYR A 134 8.59 3.53 -9.02
N ARG A 135 9.20 3.00 -7.97
CA ARG A 135 9.70 1.63 -7.96
C ARG A 135 8.56 0.63 -8.15
N MET A 136 7.44 0.83 -7.46
CA MET A 136 6.28 -0.05 -7.57
C MET A 136 5.63 0.03 -8.95
N VAL A 137 5.57 1.22 -9.53
CA VAL A 137 5.06 1.41 -10.89
C VAL A 137 5.91 0.60 -11.89
N GLU A 138 7.24 0.68 -11.76
CA GLU A 138 8.13 -0.04 -12.66
C GLU A 138 8.00 -1.56 -12.50
N LYS A 139 7.87 -2.04 -11.26
CA LYS A 139 7.64 -3.47 -11.01
C LYS A 139 6.34 -3.93 -11.66
N THR A 140 5.30 -3.11 -11.57
CA THR A 140 3.99 -3.44 -12.14
C THR A 140 4.06 -3.49 -13.67
N ARG A 141 4.77 -2.54 -14.27
CA ARG A 141 4.97 -2.54 -15.72
C ARG A 141 5.69 -3.79 -16.19
N TRP A 142 6.72 -4.17 -15.46
CA TRP A 142 7.48 -5.37 -15.79
C TRP A 142 6.58 -6.60 -15.73
N MET A 143 5.79 -6.74 -14.69
CA MET A 143 4.86 -7.85 -14.54
C MET A 143 3.85 -7.87 -15.67
N ARG A 144 3.33 -6.72 -16.04
CA ARG A 144 2.34 -6.60 -17.11
C ARG A 144 2.89 -7.11 -18.43
N SER A 145 4.12 -6.74 -18.75
CA SER A 145 4.73 -7.15 -20.02
C SER A 145 5.21 -8.60 -20.00
N HIS A 146 5.32 -9.23 -18.83
CA HIS A 146 5.81 -10.61 -18.71
C HIS A 146 4.74 -11.59 -18.24
N GLN A 147 3.50 -11.16 -18.08
CA GLN A 147 2.49 -12.02 -17.48
C GLN A 147 2.14 -13.24 -18.31
N TYR A 148 2.39 -13.22 -19.59
CA TYR A 148 2.16 -14.40 -20.44
C TYR A 148 3.18 -15.49 -20.19
N VAL A 149 4.38 -15.12 -19.87
CA VAL A 149 5.48 -16.04 -19.70
C VAL A 149 5.26 -16.96 -18.51
N LYS A 150 4.52 -16.49 -17.54
CA LYS A 150 4.27 -17.24 -16.31
C LYS A 150 3.19 -18.29 -16.43
N ARG A 151 2.57 -18.36 -17.54
CA ARG A 151 1.58 -19.38 -17.79
C ARG A 151 2.20 -20.63 -18.35
#